data_2c8821944c312dcf2ad881035a71ceb1
#
_entry.id   2c8821944c312dcf2ad881035a71ceb1
#
_cell.length_a   1.000
_cell.length_b   1.000
_cell.length_c   1.000
_cell.angle_alpha   90.00
_cell.angle_beta   90.00
_cell.angle_gamma   90.00
#
_symmetry.space_group_name_H-M   'P 1'
#
loop_
_entity.id
_entity.type
_entity.pdbx_description
1 polymer ?
#
loop_
_entity_poly.entity_id
_entity_poly.type
_entity_poly.pdbx_seq_one_letter_code
_entity_poly.pdbx_strand_id
1 'polypeptide(L)'
;MIRAVFFESESGRGFEITGHAGGNAGSDIVCAAVSDAVYMAANTVTDVIDVHADISEQDGHFRFSVNTDDTSAAAVLDGLKLHLTELSKQYPKKIKVITEV
;
A
#
# COMPACT_ATOMS: atom_id res chain seq x y z
N MET A 1 -10.93 -8.37 -6.70
CA MET A 1 -10.64 -7.87 -5.33
C MET A 1 -9.22 -7.36 -5.25
N ILE A 2 -9.04 -6.23 -4.62
CA ILE A 2 -7.72 -5.67 -4.32
C ILE A 2 -7.21 -6.31 -3.02
N ARG A 3 -5.98 -6.80 -3.03
CA ARG A 3 -5.31 -7.34 -1.85
C ARG A 3 -4.14 -6.43 -1.50
N ALA A 4 -4.11 -5.96 -0.27
CA ALA A 4 -3.01 -5.17 0.27
C ALA A 4 -2.34 -5.97 1.37
N VAL A 5 -1.11 -6.41 1.13
CA VAL A 5 -0.34 -7.21 2.07
C VAL A 5 0.77 -6.34 2.64
N PHE A 6 0.77 -6.16 3.95
CA PHE A 6 1.82 -5.43 4.65
C PHE A 6 2.74 -6.42 5.34
N PHE A 7 4.04 -6.24 5.19
CA PHE A 7 5.04 -7.17 5.72
C PHE A 7 6.16 -6.42 6.46
N GLU A 8 6.72 -7.11 7.43
CA GLU A 8 7.85 -6.62 8.20
C GLU A 8 8.76 -7.81 8.53
N SER A 9 10.06 -7.64 8.31
CA SER A 9 11.07 -8.65 8.59
C SER A 9 12.35 -7.96 9.04
N GLU A 10 13.36 -8.74 9.44
CA GLU A 10 14.67 -8.20 9.79
C GLU A 10 15.33 -7.47 8.61
N SER A 11 15.03 -7.87 7.39
CA SER A 11 15.62 -7.28 6.18
C SER A 11 14.88 -6.04 5.67
N GLY A 12 13.74 -5.66 6.30
CA GLY A 12 12.99 -4.48 5.89
C GLY A 12 11.50 -4.62 6.07
N ARG A 13 10.77 -3.62 5.62
CA ARG A 13 9.31 -3.61 5.66
C ARG A 13 8.73 -2.97 4.42
N GLY A 14 7.48 -3.25 4.14
CA GLY A 14 6.82 -2.70 2.98
C GLY A 14 5.43 -3.23 2.78
N PHE A 15 4.97 -3.14 1.53
CA PHE A 15 3.65 -3.62 1.17
C PHE A 15 3.60 -4.10 -0.27
N GLU A 16 2.60 -4.89 -0.57
CA GLU A 16 2.32 -5.36 -1.93
C GLU A 16 0.82 -5.23 -2.19
N ILE A 17 0.48 -4.57 -3.28
CA ILE A 17 -0.90 -4.38 -3.70
C ILE A 17 -1.11 -5.17 -4.98
N THR A 18 -2.12 -6.04 -4.99
CA THR A 18 -2.44 -6.86 -6.17
C THR A 18 -3.93 -6.83 -6.46
N GLY A 19 -4.27 -7.03 -7.73
CA GLY A 19 -5.63 -7.19 -8.19
C GLY A 19 -6.32 -5.88 -8.56
N HIS A 20 -7.59 -6.02 -8.86
CA HIS A 20 -8.48 -4.92 -9.24
C HIS A 20 -9.80 -5.07 -8.48
N ALA A 21 -10.48 -3.93 -8.26
CA ALA A 21 -11.73 -3.93 -7.49
C ALA A 21 -12.92 -4.48 -8.26
N GLY A 22 -12.80 -4.66 -9.57
CA GLY A 22 -13.87 -5.16 -10.44
C GLY A 22 -14.14 -4.20 -11.59
N GLY A 23 -15.10 -4.52 -12.45
CA GLY A 23 -15.26 -3.88 -13.74
C GLY A 23 -16.36 -2.82 -13.85
N ASN A 24 -16.90 -2.27 -12.77
CA ASN A 24 -17.96 -1.25 -12.85
C ASN A 24 -17.46 0.10 -12.29
N ALA A 25 -18.24 1.16 -12.50
CA ALA A 25 -17.86 2.53 -12.13
C ALA A 25 -17.58 2.70 -10.63
N GLY A 26 -18.31 2.00 -9.76
CA GLY A 26 -18.06 2.04 -8.32
C GLY A 26 -16.73 1.39 -7.94
N SER A 27 -16.30 0.41 -8.72
CA SER A 27 -15.00 -0.25 -8.53
C SER A 27 -13.85 0.63 -8.97
N ASP A 28 -14.05 1.45 -10.01
CA ASP A 28 -13.03 2.41 -10.46
C ASP A 28 -12.73 3.44 -9.37
N ILE A 29 -13.73 3.87 -8.62
CA ILE A 29 -13.54 4.78 -7.49
C ILE A 29 -12.65 4.12 -6.42
N VAL A 30 -12.89 2.86 -6.11
CA VAL A 30 -12.08 2.12 -5.13
C VAL A 30 -10.65 1.96 -5.62
N CYS A 31 -10.44 1.58 -6.88
CA CYS A 31 -9.10 1.48 -7.46
C CYS A 31 -8.36 2.81 -7.38
N ALA A 32 -9.02 3.92 -7.72
CA ALA A 32 -8.43 5.25 -7.67
C ALA A 32 -8.07 5.63 -6.23
N ALA A 33 -8.94 5.35 -5.26
CA ALA A 33 -8.68 5.65 -3.86
C ALA A 33 -7.45 4.90 -3.33
N VAL A 34 -7.34 3.62 -3.65
CA VAL A 34 -6.17 2.80 -3.26
C VAL A 34 -4.91 3.33 -3.93
N SER A 35 -4.95 3.61 -5.23
CA SER A 35 -3.79 4.12 -5.97
C SER A 35 -3.31 5.46 -5.43
N ASP A 36 -4.21 6.39 -5.14
CA ASP A 36 -3.85 7.69 -4.59
C ASP A 36 -3.16 7.55 -3.23
N ALA A 37 -3.69 6.71 -2.36
CA ALA A 37 -3.10 6.48 -1.04
C ALA A 37 -1.71 5.84 -1.16
N VAL A 38 -1.57 4.84 -2.01
CA VAL A 38 -0.32 4.10 -2.23
C VAL A 38 0.76 5.03 -2.79
N TYR A 39 0.45 5.81 -3.82
CA TYR A 39 1.43 6.71 -4.41
C TYR A 39 1.81 7.84 -3.46
N MET A 40 0.87 8.38 -2.72
CA MET A 40 1.18 9.41 -1.72
C MET A 40 2.15 8.87 -0.67
N ALA A 41 1.90 7.67 -0.15
CA ALA A 41 2.78 7.05 0.83
C ALA A 41 4.17 6.75 0.25
N ALA A 42 4.22 6.15 -0.93
CA ALA A 42 5.48 5.82 -1.59
C ALA A 42 6.32 7.07 -1.87
N ASN A 43 5.71 8.11 -2.46
CA ASN A 43 6.40 9.35 -2.78
C ASN A 43 6.85 10.09 -1.52
N THR A 44 6.09 10.03 -0.45
CA THR A 44 6.48 10.64 0.82
C THR A 44 7.76 10.00 1.35
N VAL A 45 7.83 8.68 1.32
CA VAL A 45 9.03 7.96 1.80
C VAL A 45 10.24 8.27 0.92
N THR A 46 10.10 8.19 -0.41
CA THR A 46 11.24 8.31 -1.31
C THR A 46 11.69 9.75 -1.53
N ASP A 47 10.74 10.68 -1.68
CA ASP A 47 11.03 12.03 -2.15
C ASP A 47 10.98 13.08 -1.03
N VAL A 48 10.16 12.89 0.00
CA VAL A 48 10.06 13.83 1.11
C VAL A 48 10.99 13.45 2.25
N ILE A 49 10.97 12.18 2.65
CA ILE A 49 11.84 11.66 3.72
C ILE A 49 13.23 11.30 3.18
N ASP A 50 13.33 11.06 1.86
CA ASP A 50 14.57 10.71 1.16
C ASP A 50 15.13 9.36 1.62
N VAL A 51 14.26 8.37 1.73
CA VAL A 51 14.65 7.00 2.04
C VAL A 51 14.56 6.16 0.76
N HIS A 52 15.63 5.43 0.46
CA HIS A 52 15.64 4.55 -0.72
C HIS A 52 14.63 3.41 -0.56
N ALA A 53 13.90 3.12 -1.62
CA ALA A 53 12.94 2.03 -1.67
C ALA A 53 13.16 1.17 -2.90
N ASP A 54 12.90 -0.12 -2.77
CA ASP A 54 12.81 -1.03 -3.90
C ASP A 54 11.35 -1.07 -4.34
N ILE A 55 11.11 -0.72 -5.61
CA ILE A 55 9.76 -0.60 -6.16
C ILE A 55 9.66 -1.48 -7.39
N SER A 56 8.60 -2.29 -7.45
CA SER A 56 8.23 -3.06 -8.62
C SER A 56 6.79 -2.73 -8.96
N GLU A 57 6.53 -2.28 -10.19
CA GLU A 57 5.21 -1.86 -10.62
C GLU A 57 4.87 -2.47 -11.97
N GLN A 58 3.72 -3.12 -12.05
CA GLN A 58 3.15 -3.67 -13.26
C GLN A 58 1.63 -3.49 -13.20
N ASP A 59 0.93 -3.74 -14.29
CA ASP A 59 -0.53 -3.67 -14.27
C ASP A 59 -1.09 -4.65 -13.24
N GLY A 60 -1.90 -4.13 -12.32
CA GLY A 60 -2.50 -4.94 -11.26
C GLY A 60 -1.53 -5.40 -10.17
N HIS A 61 -0.32 -4.84 -10.12
CA HIS A 61 0.67 -5.21 -9.11
C HIS A 61 1.60 -4.04 -8.78
N PHE A 62 1.72 -3.75 -7.48
CA PHE A 62 2.67 -2.75 -6.97
C PHE A 62 3.31 -3.30 -5.71
N ARG A 63 4.64 -3.35 -5.69
CA ARG A 63 5.39 -3.78 -4.50
C ARG A 63 6.38 -2.69 -4.11
N PHE A 64 6.40 -2.39 -2.83
CA PHE A 64 7.26 -1.35 -2.24
C PHE A 64 7.92 -1.92 -0.99
N SER A 65 9.24 -1.78 -0.90
CA SER A 65 9.95 -2.20 0.32
C SER A 65 11.09 -1.26 0.63
N VAL A 66 11.33 -1.07 1.92
CA VAL A 66 12.45 -0.28 2.44
C VAL A 66 13.25 -1.12 3.43
N ASN A 67 14.56 -0.94 3.42
CA ASN A 67 15.46 -1.52 4.39
C ASN A 67 16.00 -0.38 5.24
N THR A 68 15.22 0.02 6.26
CA THR A 68 15.56 1.19 7.07
C THR A 68 14.96 1.08 8.46
N ASP A 69 15.66 1.70 9.42
CA ASP A 69 15.16 1.92 10.78
C ASP A 69 14.50 3.30 10.93
N ASP A 70 14.34 4.03 9.82
CA ASP A 70 13.76 5.38 9.86
C ASP A 70 12.33 5.35 10.39
N THR A 71 12.11 6.04 11.51
CA THR A 71 10.81 6.04 12.18
C THR A 71 9.75 6.83 11.40
N SER A 72 10.18 7.84 10.63
CA SER A 72 9.24 8.60 9.79
C SER A 72 8.73 7.74 8.64
N ALA A 73 9.61 6.98 7.98
CA ALA A 73 9.20 6.05 6.94
C ALA A 73 8.25 4.99 7.50
N ALA A 74 8.57 4.43 8.67
CA ALA A 74 7.72 3.46 9.34
C ALA A 74 6.32 4.04 9.63
N ALA A 75 6.27 5.28 10.11
CA ALA A 75 5.00 5.95 10.40
C ALA A 75 4.14 6.13 9.15
N VAL A 76 4.75 6.48 8.02
CA VAL A 76 4.03 6.62 6.74
C VAL A 76 3.43 5.27 6.32
N LEU A 77 4.20 4.19 6.42
CA LEU A 77 3.70 2.86 6.08
C LEU A 77 2.58 2.39 7.02
N ASP A 78 2.69 2.69 8.32
CA ASP A 78 1.62 2.40 9.28
C ASP A 78 0.37 3.22 8.98
N GLY A 79 0.54 4.47 8.58
CA GLY A 79 -0.57 5.32 8.15
C GLY A 79 -1.29 4.79 6.93
N LEU A 80 -0.53 4.32 5.93
CA LEU A 80 -1.12 3.69 4.75
C LEU A 80 -1.93 2.45 5.13
N LYS A 81 -1.36 1.59 5.98
CA LYS A 81 -2.05 0.38 6.44
C LYS A 81 -3.35 0.73 7.16
N LEU A 82 -3.32 1.71 8.05
CA LEU A 82 -4.51 2.17 8.75
C LEU A 82 -5.56 2.69 7.77
N HIS A 83 -5.14 3.52 6.83
CA HIS A 83 -6.05 4.10 5.83
C HIS A 83 -6.71 3.03 4.97
N LEU A 84 -5.94 2.08 4.45
CA LEU A 84 -6.49 1.00 3.62
C LEU A 84 -7.38 0.06 4.45
N THR A 85 -7.05 -0.15 5.72
CA THR A 85 -7.91 -0.93 6.62
C THR A 85 -9.27 -0.25 6.80
N GLU A 86 -9.28 1.07 7.01
CA GLU A 86 -10.54 1.82 7.13
C GLU A 86 -11.32 1.79 5.80
N LEU A 87 -10.63 1.93 4.68
CA LEU A 87 -11.26 1.85 3.37
C LEU A 87 -11.88 0.46 3.13
N SER A 88 -11.22 -0.60 3.59
CA SER A 88 -11.72 -1.96 3.46
C SER A 88 -13.01 -2.20 4.25
N LYS A 89 -13.22 -1.46 5.32
CA LYS A 89 -14.48 -1.52 6.08
C LYS A 89 -15.64 -0.91 5.31
N GLN A 90 -15.38 0.08 4.47
CA GLN A 90 -16.38 0.69 3.60
C GLN A 90 -16.68 -0.19 2.37
N TYR A 91 -15.68 -0.91 1.88
CA TYR A 91 -15.78 -1.73 0.66
C TYR A 91 -15.26 -3.15 0.92
N PRO A 92 -15.90 -3.91 1.85
CA PRO A 92 -15.35 -5.19 2.31
C PRO A 92 -15.29 -6.26 1.21
N LYS A 93 -16.06 -6.10 0.13
CA LYS A 93 -16.04 -7.05 -0.99
C LYS A 93 -15.04 -6.67 -2.07
N LYS A 94 -14.36 -5.54 -1.92
CA LYS A 94 -13.47 -5.01 -2.95
C LYS A 94 -12.02 -4.88 -2.50
N ILE A 95 -11.77 -4.77 -1.20
CA ILE A 95 -10.44 -4.62 -0.64
C ILE A 95 -10.25 -5.57 0.54
N LYS A 96 -9.11 -6.24 0.57
CA LYS A 96 -8.69 -7.06 1.71
C LYS A 96 -7.30 -6.63 2.14
N VAL A 97 -7.14 -6.32 3.43
CA VAL A 97 -5.85 -5.94 4.01
C VAL A 97 -5.33 -7.10 4.86
N ILE A 98 -4.09 -7.49 4.61
CA ILE A 98 -3.45 -8.63 5.27
C ILE A 98 -2.13 -8.14 5.86
N THR A 99 -1.83 -8.57 7.09
CA THR A 99 -0.54 -8.35 7.71
C THR A 99 0.22 -9.67 7.79
N GLU A 100 1.42 -9.69 7.24
CA GLU A 100 2.35 -10.81 7.37
C GLU A 100 3.48 -10.42 8.31
N VAL A 101 3.85 -11.32 9.16
CA VAL A 101 4.94 -11.11 10.12
C VAL A 101 6.15 -11.95 9.74
#